data_3ba5efdee6124371c4f488dbdfee65c6
#
_entry.id   3ba5efdee6124371c4f488dbdfee65c6
#
_cell.length_a   1.000
_cell.length_b   1.000
_cell.length_c   1.000
_cell.angle_alpha   90.00
_cell.angle_beta   90.00
_cell.angle_gamma   90.00
#
_symmetry.space_group_name_H-M   'P 1'
#
loop_
_entity.id
_entity.type
_entity.pdbx_description
1 polymer ?
#
loop_
_entity_poly.entity_id
_entity_poly.type
_entity_poly.pdbx_seq_one_letter_code
_entity_poly.pdbx_strand_id
1 'polypeptide(L)'
;MLRRQTVTLPGLMVNQSIPEISFVVPCYNEEGNLRELFKAIRAVIEPLGIAYEIIVTDDCSLDKSWEILKELAAADPRVRALRLAVNCGESAAQWAAMKSARGKYIVTLDADLQNDPDDLPNFLDALKSYDCVCGSRVATRAQSDGFVKVASSRIANWVRNKLSGENISDAGCCYRAFKRDCINDLKFFKGMHRFMPTLFKLEGFTVAEIPISSNPRFAGQSHYGVWNRLFASFYDLLAVRWMKKRMFKIKVAETIN
;
A
#
# COMPACT_ATOMS: atom_id res chain seq x y z
N MET A 1 34.76 -7.32 -35.28
CA MET A 1 33.41 -7.06 -35.88
C MET A 1 32.49 -8.19 -35.50
N LEU A 2 31.73 -8.03 -34.39
CA LEU A 2 30.72 -8.99 -33.96
C LEU A 2 29.36 -8.43 -34.35
N ARG A 3 28.70 -9.05 -35.30
CA ARG A 3 27.34 -8.73 -35.72
C ARG A 3 26.37 -9.12 -34.60
N ARG A 4 25.66 -8.14 -34.06
CA ARG A 4 24.47 -8.37 -33.20
C ARG A 4 23.37 -8.95 -34.10
N GLN A 5 22.98 -10.20 -33.88
CA GLN A 5 21.77 -10.76 -34.43
C GLN A 5 20.58 -10.24 -33.62
N THR A 6 19.75 -9.45 -34.26
CA THR A 6 18.43 -9.04 -33.72
C THR A 6 17.48 -10.21 -33.90
N VAL A 7 17.12 -10.87 -32.81
CA VAL A 7 16.03 -11.87 -32.81
C VAL A 7 14.72 -11.10 -32.72
N THR A 8 14.02 -10.99 -33.83
CA THR A 8 12.65 -10.48 -33.91
C THR A 8 11.71 -11.62 -33.57
N LEU A 9 11.06 -11.59 -32.41
CA LEU A 9 9.92 -12.44 -32.07
C LEU A 9 8.65 -11.78 -32.65
N PRO A 10 7.89 -12.45 -33.53
CA PRO A 10 6.59 -11.96 -33.98
C PRO A 10 5.54 -12.33 -32.95
N GLY A 11 4.85 -11.36 -32.37
CA GLY A 11 3.66 -11.61 -31.57
C GLY A 11 3.33 -10.50 -30.58
N LEU A 12 2.31 -9.71 -30.91
CA LEU A 12 1.53 -8.80 -30.07
C LEU A 12 2.31 -7.68 -29.36
N MET A 13 2.54 -6.61 -30.09
CA MET A 13 2.54 -5.28 -29.48
C MET A 13 1.08 -4.96 -29.09
N VAL A 14 0.62 -5.48 -27.96
CA VAL A 14 -0.48 -4.87 -27.24
C VAL A 14 0.08 -3.52 -26.80
N ASN A 15 -0.44 -2.46 -27.38
CA ASN A 15 -0.16 -1.10 -26.98
C ASN A 15 -0.78 -0.93 -25.58
N GLN A 16 -0.07 -1.43 -24.53
CA GLN A 16 -0.50 -1.28 -23.14
C GLN A 16 -0.29 0.20 -22.82
N SER A 17 -1.38 0.95 -22.90
CA SER A 17 -1.41 2.30 -22.36
C SER A 17 -0.80 2.27 -20.95
N ILE A 18 0.06 3.22 -20.65
CA ILE A 18 0.63 3.35 -19.30
C ILE A 18 -0.54 3.43 -18.33
N PRO A 19 -0.63 2.55 -17.31
CA PRO A 19 -1.74 2.56 -16.38
C PRO A 19 -1.77 3.91 -15.63
N GLU A 20 -2.95 4.39 -15.34
CA GLU A 20 -3.11 5.56 -14.49
C GLU A 20 -3.03 5.16 -13.01
N ILE A 21 -3.58 3.98 -12.67
CA ILE A 21 -3.61 3.44 -11.31
C ILE A 21 -2.87 2.11 -11.25
N SER A 22 -2.01 1.95 -10.24
CA SER A 22 -1.45 0.67 -9.82
C SER A 22 -2.01 0.27 -8.47
N PHE A 23 -2.84 -0.78 -8.43
CA PHE A 23 -3.21 -1.42 -7.18
C PHE A 23 -2.03 -2.25 -6.67
N VAL A 24 -1.68 -2.07 -5.41
CA VAL A 24 -0.55 -2.74 -4.74
C VAL A 24 -1.06 -3.53 -3.56
N VAL A 25 -0.87 -4.85 -3.61
CA VAL A 25 -1.40 -5.79 -2.62
C VAL A 25 -0.28 -6.68 -2.10
N PRO A 26 0.08 -6.59 -0.80
CA PRO A 26 0.89 -7.61 -0.15
C PRO A 26 0.04 -8.85 0.14
N CYS A 27 0.61 -10.04 -0.08
CA CYS A 27 -0.09 -11.31 0.08
C CYS A 27 0.76 -12.30 0.89
N TYR A 28 0.17 -12.92 1.91
CA TYR A 28 0.76 -14.03 2.64
C TYR A 28 -0.33 -14.96 3.19
N ASN A 29 -0.45 -16.16 2.59
CA ASN A 29 -1.47 -17.17 2.94
C ASN A 29 -2.90 -16.61 2.83
N GLU A 30 -3.26 -16.13 1.64
CA GLU A 30 -4.54 -15.48 1.35
C GLU A 30 -5.32 -16.21 0.23
N GLU A 31 -5.13 -17.54 0.09
CA GLU A 31 -5.76 -18.34 -0.98
C GLU A 31 -7.29 -18.18 -1.06
N GLY A 32 -7.95 -17.98 0.10
CA GLY A 32 -9.41 -17.81 0.18
C GLY A 32 -9.90 -16.42 -0.22
N ASN A 33 -9.02 -15.43 -0.29
CA ASN A 33 -9.39 -14.02 -0.49
C ASN A 33 -9.06 -13.48 -1.89
N LEU A 34 -8.01 -13.99 -2.52
CA LEU A 34 -7.45 -13.42 -3.75
C LEU A 34 -8.48 -13.27 -4.87
N ARG A 35 -9.25 -14.31 -5.18
CA ARG A 35 -10.21 -14.26 -6.29
C ARG A 35 -11.31 -13.22 -6.07
N GLU A 36 -11.83 -13.12 -4.85
CA GLU A 36 -12.85 -12.13 -4.50
C GLU A 36 -12.29 -10.72 -4.47
N LEU A 37 -11.06 -10.52 -3.99
CA LEU A 37 -10.38 -9.22 -4.04
C LEU A 37 -10.25 -8.72 -5.49
N PHE A 38 -9.80 -9.57 -6.41
CA PHE A 38 -9.66 -9.19 -7.81
C PHE A 38 -11.02 -8.84 -8.44
N LYS A 39 -12.06 -9.60 -8.10
CA LYS A 39 -13.43 -9.32 -8.54
C LYS A 39 -13.91 -7.96 -7.99
N ALA A 40 -13.69 -7.68 -6.71
CA ALA A 40 -14.08 -6.43 -6.08
C ALA A 40 -13.33 -5.22 -6.68
N ILE A 41 -12.01 -5.32 -6.86
CA ILE A 41 -11.23 -4.25 -7.52
C ILE A 41 -11.77 -3.98 -8.93
N ARG A 42 -12.02 -5.01 -9.73
CA ARG A 42 -12.53 -4.84 -11.11
C ARG A 42 -13.93 -4.21 -11.12
N ALA A 43 -14.80 -4.63 -10.22
CA ALA A 43 -16.16 -4.11 -10.13
C ALA A 43 -16.20 -2.60 -9.94
N VAL A 44 -15.22 -2.03 -9.22
CA VAL A 44 -15.14 -0.59 -8.95
C VAL A 44 -14.41 0.16 -10.06
N ILE A 45 -13.28 -0.36 -10.54
CA ILE A 45 -12.40 0.41 -11.45
C ILE A 45 -12.87 0.37 -12.91
N GLU A 46 -13.44 -0.75 -13.37
CA GLU A 46 -13.85 -0.90 -14.77
C GLU A 46 -14.96 0.07 -15.20
N PRO A 47 -16.00 0.33 -14.37
CA PRO A 47 -17.00 1.34 -14.71
C PRO A 47 -16.45 2.77 -14.83
N LEU A 48 -15.31 3.06 -14.17
CA LEU A 48 -14.68 4.38 -14.22
C LEU A 48 -13.90 4.60 -15.53
N GLY A 49 -13.65 3.55 -16.32
CA GLY A 49 -12.91 3.64 -17.59
C GLY A 49 -11.44 4.05 -17.43
N ILE A 50 -10.88 3.93 -16.24
CA ILE A 50 -9.51 4.30 -15.91
C ILE A 50 -8.56 3.13 -16.20
N ALA A 51 -7.46 3.39 -16.91
CA ALA A 51 -6.43 2.38 -17.16
C ALA A 51 -5.73 2.00 -15.86
N TYR A 52 -5.63 0.69 -15.56
CA TYR A 52 -5.07 0.20 -14.30
C TYR A 52 -4.23 -1.06 -14.47
N GLU A 53 -3.43 -1.35 -13.47
CA GLU A 53 -2.77 -2.64 -13.23
C GLU A 53 -2.98 -3.07 -11.77
N ILE A 54 -2.90 -4.38 -11.53
CA ILE A 54 -2.91 -4.97 -10.18
C ILE A 54 -1.59 -5.68 -9.97
N ILE A 55 -0.84 -5.27 -8.95
CA ILE A 55 0.46 -5.86 -8.60
C ILE A 55 0.32 -6.50 -7.23
N VAL A 56 0.46 -7.81 -7.18
CA VAL A 56 0.45 -8.57 -5.93
C VAL A 56 1.83 -9.12 -5.66
N THR A 57 2.34 -8.90 -4.46
CA THR A 57 3.58 -9.53 -4.01
C THR A 57 3.27 -10.61 -2.99
N ASP A 58 3.53 -11.86 -3.37
CA ASP A 58 3.50 -13.02 -2.49
C ASP A 58 4.75 -13.04 -1.60
N ASP A 59 4.55 -12.93 -0.29
CA ASP A 59 5.61 -12.95 0.73
C ASP A 59 6.00 -14.38 1.14
N CYS A 60 6.21 -15.26 0.13
CA CYS A 60 6.56 -16.66 0.31
C CYS A 60 5.46 -17.46 1.02
N SER A 61 4.23 -17.39 0.51
CA SER A 61 3.08 -18.15 1.03
C SER A 61 3.32 -19.66 1.02
N LEU A 62 2.70 -20.34 1.99
CA LEU A 62 2.77 -21.78 2.20
C LEU A 62 1.49 -22.50 1.71
N ASP A 63 0.44 -21.73 1.42
CA ASP A 63 -0.83 -22.20 0.87
C ASP A 63 -0.85 -22.07 -0.68
N LYS A 64 -2.02 -22.14 -1.27
CA LYS A 64 -2.20 -22.03 -2.73
C LYS A 64 -2.22 -20.61 -3.28
N SER A 65 -1.87 -19.59 -2.48
CA SER A 65 -1.89 -18.19 -2.92
C SER A 65 -1.06 -17.96 -4.17
N TRP A 66 0.17 -18.51 -4.22
CA TRP A 66 1.04 -18.34 -5.38
C TRP A 66 0.50 -19.01 -6.64
N GLU A 67 -0.10 -20.19 -6.54
CA GLU A 67 -0.75 -20.89 -7.65
C GLU A 67 -1.90 -20.06 -8.22
N ILE A 68 -2.75 -19.53 -7.35
CA ILE A 68 -3.87 -18.66 -7.72
C ILE A 68 -3.37 -17.39 -8.42
N LEU A 69 -2.32 -16.76 -7.90
CA LEU A 69 -1.73 -15.57 -8.51
C LEU A 69 -1.17 -15.85 -9.92
N LYS A 70 -0.54 -16.99 -10.14
CA LYS A 70 -0.09 -17.41 -11.48
C LYS A 70 -1.26 -17.54 -12.45
N GLU A 71 -2.36 -18.16 -12.04
CA GLU A 71 -3.57 -18.29 -12.85
C GLU A 71 -4.19 -16.92 -13.18
N LEU A 72 -4.32 -16.04 -12.20
CA LEU A 72 -4.87 -14.69 -12.39
C LEU A 72 -4.01 -13.86 -13.34
N ALA A 73 -2.69 -13.94 -13.21
CA ALA A 73 -1.75 -13.22 -14.09
C ALA A 73 -1.74 -13.79 -15.52
N ALA A 74 -1.93 -15.10 -15.69
CA ALA A 74 -2.06 -15.71 -17.01
C ALA A 74 -3.38 -15.33 -17.71
N ALA A 75 -4.45 -15.12 -16.93
CA ALA A 75 -5.78 -14.78 -17.45
C ALA A 75 -5.95 -13.28 -17.79
N ASP A 76 -5.18 -12.40 -17.17
CA ASP A 76 -5.33 -10.95 -17.35
C ASP A 76 -3.95 -10.25 -17.42
N PRO A 77 -3.56 -9.67 -18.57
CA PRO A 77 -2.26 -9.00 -18.73
C PRO A 77 -2.08 -7.76 -17.86
N ARG A 78 -3.14 -7.24 -17.23
CA ARG A 78 -3.09 -6.14 -16.26
C ARG A 78 -2.63 -6.61 -14.88
N VAL A 79 -2.60 -7.92 -14.64
CA VAL A 79 -2.18 -8.52 -13.37
C VAL A 79 -0.69 -8.88 -13.43
N ARG A 80 0.03 -8.48 -12.40
CA ARG A 80 1.44 -8.81 -12.21
C ARG A 80 1.63 -9.42 -10.83
N ALA A 81 2.19 -10.62 -10.79
CA ALA A 81 2.52 -11.30 -9.56
C ALA A 81 4.04 -11.31 -9.33
N LEU A 82 4.46 -10.92 -8.14
CA LEU A 82 5.83 -11.00 -7.65
C LEU A 82 5.87 -12.03 -6.53
N ARG A 83 6.97 -12.78 -6.39
CA ARG A 83 7.17 -13.66 -5.24
C ARG A 83 8.50 -13.36 -4.58
N LEU A 84 8.49 -13.16 -3.28
CA LEU A 84 9.72 -13.02 -2.51
C LEU A 84 10.36 -14.40 -2.28
N ALA A 85 11.68 -14.45 -2.26
CA ALA A 85 12.41 -15.70 -2.07
C ALA A 85 12.24 -16.30 -0.66
N VAL A 86 11.97 -15.44 0.32
CA VAL A 86 11.71 -15.80 1.73
C VAL A 86 10.66 -14.85 2.28
N ASN A 87 10.00 -15.25 3.38
CA ASN A 87 9.08 -14.36 4.07
C ASN A 87 9.84 -13.19 4.72
N CYS A 88 9.59 -11.98 4.22
CA CYS A 88 10.22 -10.73 4.64
C CYS A 88 9.26 -9.81 5.42
N GLY A 89 7.97 -10.13 5.42
CA GLY A 89 6.90 -9.37 6.06
C GLY A 89 6.24 -8.34 5.14
N GLU A 90 5.05 -7.91 5.54
CA GLU A 90 4.14 -7.04 4.81
C GLU A 90 4.81 -5.80 4.19
N SER A 91 5.69 -5.10 4.95
CA SER A 91 6.40 -3.92 4.42
C SER A 91 7.25 -4.23 3.20
N ALA A 92 7.92 -5.39 3.17
CA ALA A 92 8.78 -5.78 2.06
C ALA A 92 7.94 -6.16 0.83
N ALA A 93 6.88 -6.91 1.03
CA ALA A 93 5.94 -7.28 -0.03
C ALA A 93 5.29 -6.02 -0.65
N GLN A 94 4.78 -5.11 0.18
CA GLN A 94 4.20 -3.86 -0.27
C GLN A 94 5.23 -2.99 -1.01
N TRP A 95 6.45 -2.88 -0.47
CA TRP A 95 7.52 -2.10 -1.10
C TRP A 95 7.92 -2.65 -2.46
N ALA A 96 8.07 -3.97 -2.60
CA ALA A 96 8.40 -4.59 -3.88
C ALA A 96 7.33 -4.30 -4.95
N ALA A 97 6.05 -4.39 -4.59
CA ALA A 97 4.95 -4.04 -5.48
C ALA A 97 4.95 -2.55 -5.84
N MET A 98 5.11 -1.64 -4.85
CA MET A 98 5.18 -0.19 -5.10
C MET A 98 6.32 0.19 -6.04
N LYS A 99 7.51 -0.38 -5.86
CA LYS A 99 8.67 -0.11 -6.75
C LYS A 99 8.49 -0.69 -8.15
N SER A 100 7.61 -1.64 -8.33
CA SER A 100 7.24 -2.21 -9.63
C SER A 100 6.07 -1.48 -10.31
N ALA A 101 5.39 -0.58 -9.60
CA ALA A 101 4.23 0.16 -10.09
C ALA A 101 4.60 1.13 -11.22
N ARG A 102 3.76 1.16 -12.27
CA ARG A 102 3.92 2.02 -13.44
C ARG A 102 2.90 3.16 -13.47
N GLY A 103 1.81 3.02 -12.73
CA GLY A 103 0.73 3.99 -12.66
C GLY A 103 1.17 5.34 -12.10
N LYS A 104 0.46 6.38 -12.48
CA LYS A 104 0.62 7.73 -11.92
C LYS A 104 0.24 7.74 -10.43
N TYR A 105 -0.79 6.99 -10.09
CA TYR A 105 -1.27 6.81 -8.72
C TYR A 105 -1.05 5.38 -8.27
N ILE A 106 -0.68 5.21 -7.02
CA ILE A 106 -0.57 3.93 -6.33
C ILE A 106 -1.70 3.83 -5.32
N VAL A 107 -2.43 2.73 -5.36
CA VAL A 107 -3.48 2.39 -4.41
C VAL A 107 -3.08 1.14 -3.66
N THR A 108 -2.87 1.24 -2.35
CA THR A 108 -2.52 0.09 -1.50
C THR A 108 -3.76 -0.47 -0.84
N LEU A 109 -3.90 -1.80 -0.85
CA LEU A 109 -4.99 -2.56 -0.24
C LEU A 109 -4.43 -3.81 0.44
N ASP A 110 -5.06 -4.22 1.54
CA ASP A 110 -4.82 -5.54 2.12
C ASP A 110 -5.58 -6.62 1.34
N ALA A 111 -5.06 -7.85 1.33
CA ALA A 111 -5.68 -8.95 0.59
C ALA A 111 -6.95 -9.50 1.26
N ASP A 112 -7.24 -9.15 2.51
CA ASP A 112 -8.27 -9.75 3.38
C ASP A 112 -9.69 -9.17 3.22
N LEU A 113 -9.87 -8.24 2.29
CA LEU A 113 -11.16 -7.56 2.00
C LEU A 113 -11.75 -6.77 3.18
N GLN A 114 -10.96 -6.46 4.22
CA GLN A 114 -11.42 -5.59 5.31
C GLN A 114 -11.61 -4.14 4.86
N ASN A 115 -10.86 -3.69 3.87
CA ASN A 115 -11.03 -2.40 3.22
C ASN A 115 -11.87 -2.58 1.96
N ASP A 116 -12.93 -1.78 1.83
CA ASP A 116 -13.86 -1.89 0.72
C ASP A 116 -13.31 -1.14 -0.51
N PRO A 117 -13.06 -1.82 -1.64
CA PRO A 117 -12.65 -1.14 -2.87
C PRO A 117 -13.67 -0.09 -3.35
N ASP A 118 -14.96 -0.18 -2.96
CA ASP A 118 -16.01 0.78 -3.33
C ASP A 118 -15.74 2.20 -2.83
N ASP A 119 -14.86 2.37 -1.84
CA ASP A 119 -14.40 3.69 -1.40
C ASP A 119 -13.42 4.37 -2.40
N LEU A 120 -12.91 3.68 -3.42
CA LEU A 120 -11.93 4.19 -4.38
C LEU A 120 -12.29 5.55 -5.00
N PRO A 121 -13.53 5.81 -5.46
CA PRO A 121 -13.88 7.10 -6.04
C PRO A 121 -13.61 8.28 -5.09
N ASN A 122 -13.83 8.12 -3.79
CA ASN A 122 -13.59 9.14 -2.78
C ASN A 122 -12.08 9.45 -2.65
N PHE A 123 -11.23 8.42 -2.76
CA PHE A 123 -9.77 8.59 -2.78
C PHE A 123 -9.32 9.36 -4.02
N LEU A 124 -9.84 9.00 -5.20
CA LEU A 124 -9.49 9.65 -6.46
C LEU A 124 -9.92 11.12 -6.48
N ASP A 125 -11.06 11.44 -5.90
CA ASP A 125 -11.52 12.83 -5.78
C ASP A 125 -10.58 13.63 -4.86
N ALA A 126 -10.26 13.10 -3.68
CA ALA A 126 -9.36 13.75 -2.73
C ALA A 126 -7.92 13.92 -3.27
N LEU A 127 -7.42 13.00 -4.13
CA LEU A 127 -6.12 13.10 -4.79
C LEU A 127 -5.98 14.29 -5.75
N LYS A 128 -7.10 14.94 -6.13
CA LYS A 128 -7.04 16.19 -6.90
C LYS A 128 -6.43 17.33 -6.09
N SER A 129 -6.57 17.29 -4.76
CA SER A 129 -6.12 18.35 -3.84
C SER A 129 -4.93 17.93 -2.96
N TYR A 130 -4.67 16.64 -2.81
CA TYR A 130 -3.61 16.10 -1.95
C TYR A 130 -2.69 15.17 -2.72
N ASP A 131 -1.48 14.97 -2.20
CA ASP A 131 -0.51 14.04 -2.80
C ASP A 131 -0.71 12.60 -2.29
N CYS A 132 -1.24 12.46 -1.08
CA CYS A 132 -1.59 11.21 -0.45
C CYS A 132 -2.91 11.33 0.31
N VAL A 133 -3.75 10.31 0.17
CA VAL A 133 -5.01 10.16 0.90
C VAL A 133 -4.98 8.81 1.63
N CYS A 134 -5.28 8.84 2.93
CA CYS A 134 -5.33 7.66 3.78
C CYS A 134 -6.77 7.38 4.19
N GLY A 135 -7.18 6.13 4.19
CA GLY A 135 -8.45 5.72 4.78
C GLY A 135 -8.40 5.73 6.29
N SER A 136 -9.50 6.11 6.93
CA SER A 136 -9.69 6.06 8.38
C SER A 136 -10.95 5.28 8.74
N ARG A 137 -10.78 4.19 9.47
CA ARG A 137 -11.85 3.29 9.95
C ARG A 137 -12.38 3.69 11.33
N VAL A 138 -11.94 4.82 11.86
CA VAL A 138 -12.27 5.22 13.26
C VAL A 138 -13.78 5.33 13.47
N ALA A 139 -14.51 5.88 12.50
CA ALA A 139 -15.97 6.03 12.59
C ALA A 139 -16.71 4.68 12.56
N THR A 140 -16.31 3.78 11.65
CA THR A 140 -16.93 2.45 11.48
C THR A 140 -16.57 1.50 12.62
N ARG A 141 -15.32 1.49 13.07
CA ARG A 141 -14.88 0.67 14.22
C ARG A 141 -15.53 1.06 15.54
N ALA A 142 -15.85 2.34 15.74
CA ALA A 142 -16.56 2.77 16.95
C ALA A 142 -17.94 2.12 17.08
N GLN A 143 -18.53 1.65 15.98
CA GLN A 143 -19.84 0.99 15.97
C GLN A 143 -19.75 -0.54 16.08
N SER A 144 -18.65 -1.15 15.64
CA SER A 144 -18.52 -2.63 15.53
C SER A 144 -17.58 -3.26 16.58
N ASP A 145 -16.59 -2.53 17.07
CA ASP A 145 -15.56 -3.05 17.98
C ASP A 145 -15.95 -2.85 19.45
N GLY A 146 -15.59 -3.81 20.32
CA GLY A 146 -15.79 -3.69 21.77
C GLY A 146 -15.00 -2.50 22.36
N PHE A 147 -15.54 -1.88 23.43
CA PHE A 147 -15.02 -0.68 24.09
C PHE A 147 -13.52 -0.74 24.41
N VAL A 148 -13.02 -1.89 24.90
CA VAL A 148 -11.59 -2.09 25.25
C VAL A 148 -10.69 -1.96 24.02
N LYS A 149 -11.10 -2.51 22.88
CA LYS A 149 -10.34 -2.47 21.62
C LYS A 149 -10.31 -1.06 21.04
N VAL A 150 -11.42 -0.34 21.12
CA VAL A 150 -11.51 1.07 20.68
C VAL A 150 -10.65 1.96 21.58
N ALA A 151 -10.73 1.80 22.90
CA ALA A 151 -9.95 2.59 23.85
C ALA A 151 -8.44 2.35 23.71
N SER A 152 -8.00 1.09 23.60
CA SER A 152 -6.59 0.74 23.39
C SER A 152 -6.04 1.31 22.08
N SER A 153 -6.82 1.26 21.01
CA SER A 153 -6.45 1.83 19.71
C SER A 153 -6.31 3.36 19.79
N ARG A 154 -7.23 4.06 20.48
CA ARG A 154 -7.16 5.51 20.69
C ARG A 154 -5.93 5.92 21.48
N ILE A 155 -5.62 5.20 22.58
CA ILE A 155 -4.42 5.46 23.38
C ILE A 155 -3.15 5.24 22.55
N ALA A 156 -3.06 4.15 21.79
CA ALA A 156 -1.91 3.86 20.93
C ALA A 156 -1.72 4.95 19.88
N ASN A 157 -2.78 5.40 19.21
CA ASN A 157 -2.74 6.48 18.24
C ASN A 157 -2.36 7.82 18.89
N TRP A 158 -2.87 8.12 20.08
CA TRP A 158 -2.52 9.35 20.82
C TRP A 158 -1.03 9.38 21.19
N VAL A 159 -0.48 8.28 21.73
CA VAL A 159 0.94 8.15 22.05
C VAL A 159 1.78 8.33 20.78
N ARG A 160 1.40 7.64 19.69
CA ARG A 160 2.05 7.76 18.41
C ARG A 160 2.06 9.21 17.91
N ASN A 161 0.90 9.84 17.85
CA ASN A 161 0.75 11.22 17.37
C ASN A 161 1.56 12.22 18.22
N LYS A 162 1.55 12.08 19.53
CA LYS A 162 2.34 12.93 20.44
C LYS A 162 3.86 12.76 20.23
N LEU A 163 4.32 11.53 20.01
CA LEU A 163 5.74 11.23 19.80
C LEU A 163 6.21 11.60 18.38
N SER A 164 5.42 11.34 17.35
CA SER A 164 5.75 11.68 15.96
C SER A 164 5.43 13.16 15.62
N GLY A 165 4.64 13.84 16.43
CA GLY A 165 4.15 15.18 16.13
C GLY A 165 3.22 15.19 14.92
N GLU A 166 2.39 14.14 14.80
CA GLU A 166 1.43 13.92 13.74
C GLU A 166 -0.01 14.03 14.26
N ASN A 167 -0.93 14.13 13.31
CA ASN A 167 -2.36 14.06 13.61
C ASN A 167 -3.01 13.07 12.63
N ILE A 168 -2.73 11.77 12.83
CA ILE A 168 -3.28 10.67 12.02
C ILE A 168 -4.20 9.86 12.91
N SER A 169 -5.44 9.69 12.46
CA SER A 169 -6.48 9.03 13.25
C SER A 169 -6.43 7.49 13.16
N ASP A 170 -6.08 6.91 12.02
CA ASP A 170 -5.94 5.46 11.80
C ASP A 170 -4.63 5.11 11.07
N ALA A 171 -3.53 5.11 11.83
CA ALA A 171 -2.22 4.72 11.28
C ALA A 171 -2.13 3.25 10.82
N GLY A 172 -3.02 2.41 11.33
CA GLY A 172 -3.08 0.98 10.98
C GLY A 172 -3.90 0.68 9.72
N CYS A 173 -4.46 1.69 9.06
CA CYS A 173 -5.16 1.49 7.81
C CYS A 173 -4.17 1.41 6.65
N CYS A 174 -4.20 0.31 5.89
CA CYS A 174 -3.35 0.11 4.71
C CYS A 174 -4.01 0.62 3.43
N TYR A 175 -5.30 0.95 3.43
CA TYR A 175 -5.97 1.53 2.28
C TYR A 175 -5.53 2.99 2.10
N ARG A 176 -4.70 3.22 1.12
CA ARG A 176 -4.16 4.54 0.78
C ARG A 176 -4.09 4.69 -0.72
N ALA A 177 -4.30 5.91 -1.18
CA ALA A 177 -4.05 6.28 -2.57
C ALA A 177 -3.08 7.48 -2.58
N PHE A 178 -2.04 7.44 -3.41
CA PHE A 178 -1.03 8.49 -3.45
C PHE A 178 -0.34 8.59 -4.82
N LYS A 179 0.22 9.73 -5.11
CA LYS A 179 1.04 9.94 -6.31
C LYS A 179 2.30 9.10 -6.23
N ARG A 180 2.68 8.43 -7.33
CA ARG A 180 3.86 7.57 -7.37
C ARG A 180 5.14 8.29 -6.92
N ASP A 181 5.24 9.58 -7.17
CA ASP A 181 6.42 10.37 -6.79
C ASP A 181 6.66 10.40 -5.27
N CYS A 182 5.64 10.16 -4.46
CA CYS A 182 5.76 10.08 -3.00
C CYS A 182 6.74 9.00 -2.52
N ILE A 183 7.06 7.97 -3.35
CA ILE A 183 7.96 6.89 -2.96
C ILE A 183 9.38 7.02 -3.52
N ASN A 184 9.68 8.06 -4.31
CA ASN A 184 10.95 8.16 -5.02
C ASN A 184 12.15 8.24 -4.06
N ASP A 185 12.06 9.08 -3.03
CA ASP A 185 13.16 9.36 -2.09
C ASP A 185 13.07 8.54 -0.80
N LEU A 186 12.01 7.75 -0.62
CA LEU A 186 11.86 6.92 0.56
C LEU A 186 12.90 5.80 0.61
N LYS A 187 13.42 5.56 1.81
CA LYS A 187 14.26 4.39 2.10
C LYS A 187 13.43 3.30 2.78
N PHE A 188 13.57 2.08 2.28
CA PHE A 188 12.90 0.93 2.87
C PHE A 188 13.42 0.64 4.28
N PHE A 189 12.50 0.34 5.19
CA PHE A 189 12.79 -0.32 6.47
C PHE A 189 11.59 -1.20 6.87
N LYS A 190 11.86 -2.25 7.65
CA LYS A 190 10.82 -3.16 8.13
C LYS A 190 9.87 -2.41 9.06
N GLY A 191 8.56 -2.48 8.81
CA GLY A 191 7.55 -1.75 9.57
C GLY A 191 7.14 -0.40 8.97
N MET A 192 7.78 0.05 7.87
CA MET A 192 7.52 1.36 7.25
C MET A 192 6.07 1.57 6.81
N HIS A 193 5.35 0.50 6.45
CA HIS A 193 3.95 0.58 6.00
C HIS A 193 3.06 1.34 7.00
N ARG A 194 3.37 1.27 8.31
CA ARG A 194 2.63 1.98 9.38
C ARG A 194 2.93 3.47 9.42
N PHE A 195 4.04 3.90 8.83
CA PHE A 195 4.52 5.28 8.90
C PHE A 195 4.48 5.98 7.54
N MET A 196 3.95 5.35 6.50
CA MET A 196 3.90 5.92 5.15
C MET A 196 3.37 7.37 5.11
N PRO A 197 2.24 7.70 5.78
CA PRO A 197 1.75 9.08 5.80
C PRO A 197 2.74 10.06 6.44
N THR A 198 3.40 9.64 7.52
CA THR A 198 4.44 10.45 8.19
C THR A 198 5.65 10.64 7.30
N LEU A 199 6.11 9.59 6.63
CA LEU A 199 7.25 9.64 5.73
C LEU A 199 6.97 10.55 4.53
N PHE A 200 5.78 10.49 3.94
CA PHE A 200 5.37 11.40 2.88
C PHE A 200 5.37 12.87 3.32
N LYS A 201 4.87 13.17 4.53
CA LYS A 201 4.94 14.52 5.10
C LYS A 201 6.38 14.99 5.32
N LEU A 202 7.29 14.10 5.73
CA LEU A 202 8.73 14.43 5.87
C LEU A 202 9.36 14.81 4.53
N GLU A 203 8.95 14.13 3.44
CA GLU A 203 9.34 14.48 2.08
C GLU A 203 8.57 15.71 1.53
N GLY A 204 7.68 16.32 2.32
CA GLY A 204 6.95 17.55 2.01
C GLY A 204 5.72 17.36 1.15
N PHE A 205 5.21 16.14 1.05
CA PHE A 205 3.93 15.87 0.40
C PHE A 205 2.74 16.18 1.31
N THR A 206 1.65 16.59 0.71
CA THR A 206 0.38 16.84 1.40
C THR A 206 -0.36 15.53 1.65
N VAL A 207 -0.86 15.34 2.88
CA VAL A 207 -1.56 14.11 3.29
C VAL A 207 -2.90 14.44 3.92
N ALA A 208 -3.97 13.80 3.43
CA ALA A 208 -5.31 13.86 3.98
C ALA A 208 -5.77 12.50 4.51
N GLU A 209 -6.77 12.48 5.37
CA GLU A 209 -7.51 11.29 5.77
C GLU A 209 -8.97 11.44 5.37
N ILE A 210 -9.57 10.35 4.88
CA ILE A 210 -10.99 10.25 4.58
C ILE A 210 -11.61 9.07 5.33
N PRO A 211 -12.87 9.18 5.79
CA PRO A 211 -13.56 8.03 6.38
C PRO A 211 -13.77 6.95 5.31
N ILE A 212 -13.60 5.70 5.70
CA ILE A 212 -13.83 4.53 4.84
C ILE A 212 -14.68 3.49 5.54
N SER A 213 -15.27 2.62 4.73
CA SER A 213 -15.95 1.42 5.17
C SER A 213 -14.96 0.40 5.74
N SER A 214 -15.40 -0.42 6.69
CA SER A 214 -14.60 -1.51 7.24
C SER A 214 -15.46 -2.75 7.35
N ASN A 215 -15.12 -3.77 6.58
CA ASN A 215 -15.82 -5.04 6.56
C ASN A 215 -15.16 -6.04 7.52
N PRO A 216 -15.88 -7.04 8.01
CA PRO A 216 -15.27 -8.22 8.63
C PRO A 216 -14.32 -8.88 7.62
N ARG A 217 -13.24 -9.50 8.12
CA ARG A 217 -12.34 -10.30 7.27
C ARG A 217 -13.13 -11.41 6.56
N PHE A 218 -12.95 -11.55 5.24
CA PHE A 218 -13.68 -12.51 4.44
C PHE A 218 -13.27 -13.95 4.77
N ALA A 219 -11.96 -14.23 4.85
CA ALA A 219 -11.41 -15.54 5.22
C ALA A 219 -10.05 -15.41 5.93
N GLY A 220 -9.60 -16.49 6.60
CA GLY A 220 -8.28 -16.59 7.23
C GLY A 220 -8.23 -16.09 8.67
N GLN A 221 -7.05 -16.21 9.30
CA GLN A 221 -6.76 -15.79 10.67
C GLN A 221 -5.63 -14.77 10.71
N SER A 222 -5.60 -13.92 11.75
CA SER A 222 -4.50 -12.98 11.97
C SER A 222 -3.24 -13.72 12.39
N HIS A 223 -2.18 -13.63 11.59
CA HIS A 223 -0.91 -14.33 11.81
C HIS A 223 0.05 -13.66 12.81
N TYR A 224 -0.33 -12.55 13.46
CA TYR A 224 0.61 -11.76 14.26
C TYR A 224 0.26 -11.69 15.74
N GLY A 225 1.25 -11.99 16.60
CA GLY A 225 1.18 -11.80 18.05
C GLY A 225 1.20 -10.31 18.46
N VAL A 226 0.38 -9.94 19.45
CA VAL A 226 0.16 -8.53 19.85
C VAL A 226 1.42 -7.89 20.47
N TRP A 227 2.14 -8.60 21.34
CA TRP A 227 3.26 -8.04 22.11
C TRP A 227 4.49 -7.71 21.25
N ASN A 228 4.89 -8.61 20.34
CA ASN A 228 6.02 -8.36 19.45
C ASN A 228 5.79 -7.16 18.51
N ARG A 229 4.52 -6.94 18.12
CA ARG A 229 4.13 -5.77 17.29
C ARG A 229 4.23 -4.46 18.06
N LEU A 230 3.89 -4.44 19.35
CA LEU A 230 3.96 -3.22 20.17
C LEU A 230 5.41 -2.75 20.34
N PHE A 231 6.32 -3.64 20.73
CA PHE A 231 7.74 -3.28 20.90
C PHE A 231 8.39 -2.84 19.61
N ALA A 232 8.20 -3.59 18.50
CA ALA A 232 8.73 -3.22 17.21
C ALA A 232 8.17 -1.86 16.73
N SER A 233 6.85 -1.65 16.87
CA SER A 233 6.22 -0.39 16.47
C SER A 233 6.70 0.80 17.29
N PHE A 234 6.99 0.61 18.58
CA PHE A 234 7.53 1.66 19.44
C PHE A 234 8.97 2.01 19.05
N TYR A 235 9.79 1.02 18.75
CA TYR A 235 11.16 1.23 18.28
C TYR A 235 11.17 1.98 16.94
N ASP A 236 10.34 1.55 15.99
CA ASP A 236 10.17 2.23 14.70
C ASP A 236 9.71 3.69 14.88
N LEU A 237 8.81 3.94 15.83
CA LEU A 237 8.33 5.28 16.15
C LEU A 237 9.45 6.21 16.65
N LEU A 238 10.37 5.69 17.47
CA LEU A 238 11.53 6.47 17.91
C LEU A 238 12.47 6.77 16.74
N ALA A 239 12.66 5.83 15.83
CA ALA A 239 13.46 6.02 14.62
C ALA A 239 12.84 7.09 13.71
N VAL A 240 11.53 7.02 13.44
CA VAL A 240 10.82 8.03 12.64
C VAL A 240 10.84 9.40 13.30
N ARG A 241 10.69 9.47 14.64
CA ARG A 241 10.85 10.73 15.40
C ARG A 241 12.26 11.31 15.26
N TRP A 242 13.30 10.47 15.31
CA TRP A 242 14.68 10.89 15.09
C TRP A 242 14.86 11.42 13.66
N MET A 243 14.37 10.71 12.64
CA MET A 243 14.37 11.15 11.25
C MET A 243 13.75 12.55 11.13
N LYS A 244 12.55 12.75 11.65
CA LYS A 244 11.84 14.05 11.62
C LYS A 244 12.67 15.20 12.16
N LYS A 245 13.49 14.95 13.20
CA LYS A 245 14.34 15.98 13.80
C LYS A 245 15.63 16.26 13.03
N ARG A 246 16.04 15.33 12.16
CA ARG A 246 17.34 15.37 11.47
C ARG A 246 17.22 15.62 9.96
N MET A 247 16.09 15.29 9.37
CA MET A 247 15.84 15.54 7.95
C MET A 247 15.60 17.02 7.71
N PHE A 248 16.22 17.55 6.69
CA PHE A 248 15.98 18.87 6.15
C PHE A 248 16.20 18.88 4.65
N LYS A 249 15.49 19.75 3.94
CA LYS A 249 15.65 19.91 2.49
C LYS A 249 16.77 20.90 2.21
N ILE A 250 17.75 20.44 1.44
CA ILE A 250 18.82 21.29 0.93
C ILE A 250 18.25 22.09 -0.25
N LYS A 251 18.39 23.42 -0.20
CA LYS A 251 18.08 24.32 -1.30
C LYS A 251 19.38 24.98 -1.77
N VAL A 252 19.73 24.75 -3.03
CA VAL A 252 20.83 25.47 -3.67
C VAL A 252 20.29 26.85 -4.06
N ALA A 253 20.90 27.90 -3.54
CA ALA A 253 20.49 29.27 -3.84
C ALA A 253 21.04 29.74 -5.20
N GLU A 254 22.27 29.34 -5.54
CA GLU A 254 22.95 29.77 -6.75
C GLU A 254 23.91 28.68 -7.23
N THR A 255 24.07 28.56 -8.54
CA THR A 255 25.08 27.69 -9.18
C THR A 255 25.85 28.54 -10.20
N ILE A 256 27.17 28.57 -10.08
CA ILE A 256 28.08 29.25 -11.02
C ILE A 256 28.79 28.13 -11.79
N ASN A 257 28.75 28.18 -13.13
CA ASN A 257 29.45 27.28 -14.05
C ASN A 257 30.69 27.95 -14.60
#